data_a1180f9e3f591c6d261837b4d4e7a421
#
_entry.id   a1180f9e3f591c6d261837b4d4e7a421
#
_cell.length_a   1.000
_cell.length_b   1.000
_cell.length_c   1.000
_cell.angle_alpha   90.00
_cell.angle_beta   90.00
_cell.angle_gamma   90.00
#
_symmetry.space_group_name_H-M   'P 1'
#
loop_
_entity.id
_entity.type
_entity.pdbx_description
1 polymer ?
#
loop_
_entity_poly.entity_id
_entity_poly.type
_entity_poly.pdbx_seq_one_letter_code
_entity_poly.pdbx_strand_id
1 'polypeptide(L)'
;LLNRSSDLTLCLTAKMASFGFDPREIAKVIWAGTGAMVKNDGSARNEEVFWKVFSQICGRDMLEFYSPIEAFYREEFQLVRHSCGFDARSAETIRALKEKGLTLALATNPLFPAIATHSRVRWAGLEPEDFAHITTYENSRHCKPNPDYYRDILTTLGVSAEQCLMVGNDVSEDMIAQDLGMQVFLLTDCLINKENEDISRYPHGSFPQLMDYIGSIGL
;
A
#
# COMPACT_ATOMS: atom_id res chain seq x y z
N LEU A 1 -5.32 -5.89 -6.51
CA LEU A 1 -4.93 -7.26 -6.23
C LEU A 1 -4.87 -7.65 -4.75
N LEU A 2 -4.88 -6.76 -3.80
CA LEU A 2 -4.74 -7.07 -2.38
C LEU A 2 -5.63 -6.17 -1.50
N ASN A 3 -6.83 -5.90 -1.97
CA ASN A 3 -7.73 -4.97 -1.29
C ASN A 3 -8.62 -5.64 -0.25
N ARG A 4 -8.04 -6.57 0.51
CA ARG A 4 -8.68 -7.15 1.70
C ARG A 4 -7.89 -6.77 2.95
N SER A 5 -7.72 -5.46 3.18
CA SER A 5 -7.17 -4.96 4.44
C SER A 5 -7.92 -5.50 5.66
N SER A 6 -9.22 -5.81 5.50
CA SER A 6 -10.03 -6.49 6.51
C SER A 6 -9.50 -7.89 6.85
N ASP A 7 -9.15 -8.71 5.85
CA ASP A 7 -8.67 -10.08 6.09
C ASP A 7 -7.30 -10.07 6.77
N LEU A 8 -6.44 -9.11 6.38
CA LEU A 8 -5.12 -8.93 7.00
C LEU A 8 -5.24 -8.47 8.46
N THR A 9 -6.18 -7.57 8.75
CA THR A 9 -6.47 -7.13 10.13
C THR A 9 -7.03 -8.27 10.96
N LEU A 10 -7.88 -9.13 10.38
CA LEU A 10 -8.42 -10.31 11.07
C LEU A 10 -7.31 -11.30 11.48
N CYS A 11 -6.32 -11.52 10.62
CA CYS A 11 -5.19 -12.40 10.95
C CYS A 11 -4.36 -11.84 12.12
N LEU A 12 -4.07 -10.55 12.12
CA LEU A 12 -3.37 -9.91 13.24
C LEU A 12 -4.22 -9.96 14.52
N THR A 13 -5.54 -9.75 14.42
CA THR A 13 -6.47 -9.88 15.55
C THR A 13 -6.43 -11.28 16.15
N ALA A 14 -6.44 -12.33 15.31
CA ALA A 14 -6.35 -13.71 15.78
C ALA A 14 -5.01 -13.97 16.47
N LYS A 15 -3.91 -13.43 15.97
CA LYS A 15 -2.60 -13.52 16.62
C LYS A 15 -2.58 -12.84 17.99
N MET A 16 -3.12 -11.64 18.09
CA MET A 16 -3.21 -10.91 19.35
C MET A 16 -4.09 -11.66 20.37
N ALA A 17 -5.17 -12.32 19.90
CA ALA A 17 -6.00 -13.17 20.76
C ALA A 17 -5.20 -14.35 21.36
N SER A 18 -4.24 -14.91 20.63
CA SER A 18 -3.36 -15.97 21.17
C SER A 18 -2.44 -15.48 22.30
N PHE A 19 -2.24 -14.18 22.42
CA PHE A 19 -1.53 -13.54 23.54
C PHE A 19 -2.44 -13.15 24.72
N GLY A 20 -3.73 -13.55 24.66
CA GLY A 20 -4.69 -13.33 25.74
C GLY A 20 -5.53 -12.07 25.63
N PHE A 21 -5.48 -11.35 24.50
CA PHE A 21 -6.36 -10.20 24.27
C PHE A 21 -7.76 -10.65 23.82
N ASP A 22 -8.78 -9.90 24.24
CA ASP A 22 -10.13 -10.10 23.71
C ASP A 22 -10.15 -9.74 22.21
N PRO A 23 -10.60 -10.64 21.32
CA PRO A 23 -10.54 -10.42 19.88
C PRO A 23 -11.34 -9.22 19.40
N ARG A 24 -12.47 -8.92 20.05
CA ARG A 24 -13.32 -7.78 19.64
C ARG A 24 -12.71 -6.46 20.05
N GLU A 25 -12.15 -6.41 21.24
CA GLU A 25 -11.51 -5.19 21.75
C GLU A 25 -10.20 -4.92 21.02
N ILE A 26 -9.36 -5.93 20.85
CA ILE A 26 -8.08 -5.72 20.14
C ILE A 26 -8.28 -5.34 18.66
N ALA A 27 -9.31 -5.87 18.00
CA ALA A 27 -9.66 -5.44 16.64
C ALA A 27 -9.98 -3.94 16.58
N LYS A 28 -10.76 -3.42 17.54
CA LYS A 28 -11.05 -1.97 17.62
C LYS A 28 -9.79 -1.15 17.79
N VAL A 29 -8.87 -1.63 18.63
CA VAL A 29 -7.59 -0.94 18.89
C VAL A 29 -6.71 -0.94 17.64
N ILE A 30 -6.60 -2.05 16.93
CA ILE A 30 -5.86 -2.14 15.64
C ILE A 30 -6.47 -1.16 14.63
N TRP A 31 -7.80 -1.11 14.50
CA TRP A 31 -8.47 -0.15 13.62
C TRP A 31 -8.26 1.31 14.04
N ALA A 32 -8.24 1.59 15.35
CA ALA A 32 -7.94 2.94 15.85
C ALA A 32 -6.50 3.35 15.50
N GLY A 33 -5.51 2.47 15.69
CA GLY A 33 -4.12 2.70 15.28
C GLY A 33 -3.98 2.91 13.78
N THR A 34 -4.69 2.10 12.98
CA THR A 34 -4.74 2.27 11.51
C THR A 34 -5.36 3.62 11.13
N GLY A 35 -6.48 3.99 11.77
CA GLY A 35 -7.11 5.29 11.55
C GLY A 35 -6.24 6.48 11.94
N ALA A 36 -5.37 6.32 12.95
CA ALA A 36 -4.40 7.33 13.32
C ALA A 36 -3.30 7.50 12.27
N MET A 37 -2.82 6.41 11.66
CA MET A 37 -1.88 6.49 10.52
C MET A 37 -2.50 7.22 9.33
N VAL A 38 -3.76 6.93 8.99
CA VAL A 38 -4.48 7.61 7.88
C VAL A 38 -4.59 9.10 8.13
N LYS A 39 -4.73 9.52 9.39
CA LYS A 39 -4.85 10.93 9.82
C LYS A 39 -3.51 11.56 10.21
N ASN A 40 -2.41 10.87 9.98
CA ASN A 40 -1.08 11.38 10.35
C ASN A 40 -0.80 12.69 9.59
N ASP A 41 -0.35 13.69 10.33
CA ASP A 41 -0.02 15.03 9.84
C ASP A 41 1.43 15.16 9.34
N GLY A 42 2.17 14.05 9.29
CA GLY A 42 3.56 14.00 8.86
C GLY A 42 4.59 14.28 9.96
N SER A 43 4.14 14.56 11.20
CA SER A 43 5.06 14.86 12.33
C SER A 43 5.87 13.65 12.79
N ALA A 44 5.37 12.43 12.55
CA ALA A 44 6.02 11.18 12.91
C ALA A 44 5.85 10.13 11.79
N ARG A 45 6.58 9.03 11.83
CA ARG A 45 6.35 7.90 10.92
C ARG A 45 5.05 7.18 11.28
N ASN A 46 4.43 6.56 10.30
CA ASN A 46 3.19 5.82 10.52
C ASN A 46 3.35 4.70 11.54
N GLU A 47 4.48 4.01 11.55
CA GLU A 47 4.85 3.04 12.58
C GLU A 47 4.77 3.63 13.99
N GLU A 48 5.41 4.79 14.20
CA GLU A 48 5.45 5.45 15.51
C GLU A 48 4.04 5.88 15.95
N VAL A 49 3.24 6.41 15.01
CA VAL A 49 1.84 6.79 15.25
C VAL A 49 1.00 5.57 15.63
N PHE A 50 1.14 4.48 14.88
CA PHE A 50 0.41 3.23 15.17
C PHE A 50 0.71 2.71 16.57
N TRP A 51 1.98 2.47 16.90
CA TRP A 51 2.38 1.90 18.18
C TRP A 51 2.06 2.80 19.37
N LYS A 52 2.17 4.13 19.18
CA LYS A 52 1.76 5.10 20.20
C LYS A 52 0.28 4.99 20.55
N VAL A 53 -0.59 5.03 19.54
CA VAL A 53 -2.04 4.94 19.73
C VAL A 53 -2.43 3.57 20.25
N PHE A 54 -1.82 2.52 19.74
CA PHE A 54 -2.03 1.14 20.17
C PHE A 54 -1.73 0.98 21.67
N SER A 55 -0.58 1.46 22.12
CA SER A 55 -0.18 1.42 23.55
C SER A 55 -1.10 2.29 24.42
N GLN A 56 -1.45 3.48 23.96
CA GLN A 56 -2.32 4.39 24.72
C GLN A 56 -3.69 3.77 25.00
N ILE A 57 -4.32 3.16 24.01
CA ILE A 57 -5.64 2.54 24.17
C ILE A 57 -5.58 1.28 25.01
N CYS A 58 -4.52 0.47 24.86
CA CYS A 58 -4.33 -0.73 25.69
C CYS A 58 -3.90 -0.42 27.13
N GLY A 59 -3.52 0.82 27.44
CA GLY A 59 -3.06 1.23 28.78
C GLY A 59 -1.75 0.57 29.22
N ARG A 60 -0.94 0.08 28.27
CA ARG A 60 0.36 -0.56 28.50
C ARG A 60 1.25 -0.39 27.28
N ASP A 61 2.56 -0.59 27.46
CA ASP A 61 3.50 -0.57 26.34
C ASP A 61 3.30 -1.80 25.44
N MET A 62 2.76 -1.57 24.24
CA MET A 62 2.51 -2.62 23.26
C MET A 62 3.73 -2.95 22.40
N LEU A 63 4.85 -2.20 22.51
CA LEU A 63 6.11 -2.50 21.83
C LEU A 63 6.71 -3.84 22.29
N GLU A 64 6.33 -4.36 23.46
CA GLU A 64 6.69 -5.72 23.90
C GLU A 64 6.21 -6.81 22.92
N PHE A 65 5.15 -6.53 22.14
CA PHE A 65 4.62 -7.43 21.10
C PHE A 65 5.24 -7.20 19.72
N TYR A 66 6.17 -6.26 19.57
CA TYR A 66 6.78 -5.96 18.27
C TYR A 66 7.42 -7.21 17.65
N SER A 67 8.34 -7.86 18.36
CA SER A 67 8.99 -9.08 17.87
C SER A 67 8.04 -10.25 17.64
N PRO A 68 7.06 -10.55 18.53
CA PRO A 68 6.02 -11.54 18.27
C PRO A 68 5.15 -11.24 17.03
N ILE A 69 4.82 -9.98 16.79
CA ILE A 69 4.06 -9.57 15.60
C ILE A 69 4.94 -9.65 14.34
N GLU A 70 6.20 -9.28 14.42
CA GLU A 70 7.13 -9.46 13.31
C GLU A 70 7.30 -10.94 12.93
N ALA A 71 7.42 -11.83 13.93
CA ALA A 71 7.44 -13.28 13.70
C ALA A 71 6.15 -13.79 13.04
N PHE A 72 4.98 -13.28 13.47
CA PHE A 72 3.70 -13.56 12.82
C PHE A 72 3.72 -13.19 11.33
N TYR A 73 4.21 -11.99 10.96
CA TYR A 73 4.28 -11.59 9.56
C TYR A 73 5.27 -12.44 8.75
N ARG A 74 6.30 -12.95 9.39
CA ARG A 74 7.29 -13.82 8.74
C ARG A 74 6.75 -15.24 8.48
N GLU A 75 5.92 -15.76 9.36
CA GLU A 75 5.50 -17.16 9.37
C GLU A 75 4.02 -17.32 9.01
N GLU A 76 3.13 -17.04 9.95
CA GLU A 76 1.70 -17.34 9.85
C GLU A 76 0.99 -16.50 8.77
N PHE A 77 1.41 -15.25 8.61
CA PHE A 77 0.89 -14.34 7.59
C PHE A 77 1.07 -14.87 6.16
N GLN A 78 2.07 -15.74 5.94
CA GLN A 78 2.29 -16.36 4.64
C GLN A 78 1.11 -17.22 4.16
N LEU A 79 0.31 -17.74 5.10
CA LEU A 79 -0.90 -18.52 4.79
C LEU A 79 -2.00 -17.66 4.12
N VAL A 80 -1.99 -16.36 4.36
CA VAL A 80 -2.95 -15.41 3.75
C VAL A 80 -2.82 -15.38 2.23
N ARG A 81 -1.66 -15.74 1.67
CA ARG A 81 -1.45 -15.85 0.22
C ARG A 81 -2.56 -16.67 -0.46
N HIS A 82 -3.02 -17.74 0.18
CA HIS A 82 -4.03 -18.63 -0.38
C HIS A 82 -5.42 -17.99 -0.53
N SER A 83 -5.70 -16.91 0.20
CA SER A 83 -6.93 -16.13 0.09
C SER A 83 -6.81 -14.94 -0.85
N CYS A 84 -5.61 -14.63 -1.34
CA CYS A 84 -5.35 -13.52 -2.25
C CYS A 84 -5.52 -13.95 -3.70
N GLY A 85 -6.10 -13.08 -4.52
CA GLY A 85 -6.09 -13.24 -5.97
C GLY A 85 -4.68 -13.05 -6.53
N PHE A 86 -4.38 -13.77 -7.61
CA PHE A 86 -3.15 -13.64 -8.38
C PHE A 86 -3.48 -13.37 -9.84
N ASP A 87 -2.78 -12.39 -10.42
CA ASP A 87 -2.85 -12.09 -11.85
C ASP A 87 -1.41 -11.94 -12.39
N ALA A 88 -1.00 -12.90 -13.22
CA ALA A 88 0.35 -12.94 -13.78
C ALA A 88 0.68 -11.69 -14.61
N ARG A 89 -0.32 -11.05 -15.22
CA ARG A 89 -0.14 -9.84 -16.03
C ARG A 89 0.50 -8.69 -15.24
N SER A 90 0.27 -8.64 -13.92
CA SER A 90 0.89 -7.61 -13.08
C SER A 90 2.42 -7.73 -13.07
N ALA A 91 2.94 -8.95 -12.88
CA ALA A 91 4.38 -9.20 -12.89
C ALA A 91 4.98 -9.06 -14.31
N GLU A 92 4.26 -9.49 -15.32
CA GLU A 92 4.66 -9.34 -16.73
C GLU A 92 4.80 -7.85 -17.10
N THR A 93 3.81 -7.04 -16.72
CA THR A 93 3.83 -5.58 -16.93
C THR A 93 5.04 -4.93 -16.24
N ILE A 94 5.29 -5.24 -14.96
CA ILE A 94 6.43 -4.68 -14.21
C ILE A 94 7.77 -5.05 -14.87
N ARG A 95 7.94 -6.30 -15.32
CA ARG A 95 9.17 -6.73 -16.02
C ARG A 95 9.35 -5.97 -17.33
N ALA A 96 8.29 -5.86 -18.14
CA ALA A 96 8.33 -5.11 -19.40
C ALA A 96 8.68 -3.63 -19.21
N LEU A 97 8.20 -3.00 -18.13
CA LEU A 97 8.55 -1.61 -17.80
C LEU A 97 10.02 -1.47 -17.37
N LYS A 98 10.54 -2.43 -16.61
CA LYS A 98 11.97 -2.48 -16.25
C LYS A 98 12.86 -2.67 -17.49
N GLU A 99 12.48 -3.53 -18.42
CA GLU A 99 13.20 -3.73 -19.68
C GLU A 99 13.25 -2.46 -20.54
N LYS A 100 12.24 -1.58 -20.42
CA LYS A 100 12.24 -0.24 -21.03
C LYS A 100 13.15 0.76 -20.30
N GLY A 101 13.76 0.37 -19.17
CA GLY A 101 14.63 1.24 -18.38
C GLY A 101 13.89 2.20 -17.45
N LEU A 102 12.60 2.00 -17.21
CA LEU A 102 11.82 2.84 -16.31
C LEU A 102 12.15 2.55 -14.84
N THR A 103 12.24 3.61 -14.04
CA THR A 103 12.34 3.51 -12.58
C THR A 103 10.96 3.25 -12.01
N LEU A 104 10.82 2.17 -11.23
CA LEU A 104 9.54 1.76 -10.67
C LEU A 104 9.49 2.01 -9.16
N ALA A 105 8.36 2.49 -8.67
CA ALA A 105 8.07 2.59 -7.24
C ALA A 105 6.73 1.90 -6.93
N LEU A 106 6.68 1.17 -5.82
CA LEU A 106 5.43 0.60 -5.32
C LEU A 106 4.82 1.56 -4.29
N ALA A 107 3.91 2.40 -4.77
CA ALA A 107 3.16 3.37 -3.98
C ALA A 107 1.89 2.72 -3.40
N THR A 108 2.05 1.83 -2.43
CA THR A 108 0.91 1.23 -1.69
C THR A 108 0.54 2.08 -0.48
N ASN A 109 -0.71 2.01 0.01
CA ASN A 109 -1.07 2.74 1.22
C ASN A 109 -0.27 2.19 2.42
N PRO A 110 0.58 3.01 3.10
CA PRO A 110 1.62 2.53 4.02
C PRO A 110 1.05 2.24 5.42
N LEU A 111 0.16 1.27 5.49
CA LEU A 111 -0.52 0.81 6.70
C LEU A 111 0.08 -0.49 7.27
N PHE A 112 1.03 -1.09 6.56
CA PHE A 112 1.64 -2.37 6.91
C PHE A 112 3.16 -2.27 7.02
N PRO A 113 3.78 -3.14 7.87
CA PRO A 113 5.23 -3.22 7.95
C PRO A 113 5.86 -3.72 6.64
N ALA A 114 7.12 -3.38 6.45
CA ALA A 114 7.90 -3.78 5.28
C ALA A 114 7.86 -5.30 5.06
N ILE A 115 7.97 -6.09 6.13
CA ILE A 115 7.91 -7.55 6.06
C ILE A 115 6.61 -8.06 5.43
N ALA A 116 5.47 -7.45 5.77
CA ALA A 116 4.17 -7.80 5.19
C ALA A 116 4.07 -7.33 3.73
N THR A 117 4.50 -6.11 3.46
CA THR A 117 4.46 -5.52 2.11
C THR A 117 5.37 -6.29 1.15
N HIS A 118 6.59 -6.64 1.55
CA HIS A 118 7.52 -7.45 0.76
C HIS A 118 6.98 -8.86 0.50
N SER A 119 6.34 -9.47 1.50
CA SER A 119 5.67 -10.77 1.29
C SER A 119 4.60 -10.68 0.20
N ARG A 120 3.78 -9.62 0.22
CA ARG A 120 2.75 -9.38 -0.80
C ARG A 120 3.33 -9.15 -2.19
N VAL A 121 4.48 -8.49 -2.30
CA VAL A 121 5.22 -8.33 -3.56
C VAL A 121 5.62 -9.71 -4.10
N ARG A 122 6.20 -10.58 -3.25
CA ARG A 122 6.57 -11.94 -3.65
C ARG A 122 5.36 -12.80 -4.04
N TRP A 123 4.22 -12.63 -3.37
CA TRP A 123 2.98 -13.33 -3.76
C TRP A 123 2.48 -12.89 -5.13
N ALA A 124 2.78 -11.67 -5.55
CA ALA A 124 2.47 -11.18 -6.89
C ALA A 124 3.48 -11.66 -7.97
N GLY A 125 4.48 -12.47 -7.60
CA GLY A 125 5.49 -13.00 -8.53
C GLY A 125 6.60 -12.01 -8.86
N LEU A 126 6.86 -11.06 -7.96
CA LEU A 126 7.87 -10.02 -8.04
C LEU A 126 8.81 -10.08 -6.83
N GLU A 127 9.93 -9.36 -6.90
CA GLU A 127 10.82 -9.17 -5.76
C GLU A 127 10.82 -7.69 -5.32
N PRO A 128 11.04 -7.39 -4.03
CA PRO A 128 11.16 -6.01 -3.57
C PRO A 128 12.19 -5.18 -4.34
N GLU A 129 13.26 -5.83 -4.79
CA GLU A 129 14.36 -5.26 -5.58
C GLU A 129 13.94 -4.85 -7.00
N ASP A 130 12.74 -5.22 -7.42
CA ASP A 130 12.15 -4.73 -8.67
C ASP A 130 11.75 -3.25 -8.60
N PHE A 131 11.70 -2.70 -7.40
CA PHE A 131 11.27 -1.32 -7.13
C PHE A 131 12.39 -0.50 -6.49
N ALA A 132 12.62 0.69 -7.00
CA ALA A 132 13.54 1.67 -6.41
C ALA A 132 13.05 2.18 -5.04
N HIS A 133 11.73 2.17 -4.82
CA HIS A 133 11.12 2.54 -3.55
C HIS A 133 9.82 1.75 -3.34
N ILE A 134 9.58 1.33 -2.09
CA ILE A 134 8.33 0.70 -1.65
C ILE A 134 7.87 1.45 -0.39
N THR A 135 6.65 1.98 -0.40
CA THR A 135 6.08 2.63 0.78
C THR A 135 5.63 1.61 1.81
N THR A 136 6.07 1.81 3.05
CA THR A 136 5.72 0.99 4.21
C THR A 136 5.48 1.91 5.43
N TYR A 137 4.92 1.38 6.50
CA TYR A 137 4.62 2.23 7.67
C TYR A 137 5.90 2.75 8.36
N GLU A 138 7.05 2.06 8.20
CA GLU A 138 8.33 2.46 8.76
C GLU A 138 8.96 3.65 8.03
N ASN A 139 8.69 3.79 6.72
CA ASN A 139 9.34 4.82 5.89
C ASN A 139 8.41 5.94 5.43
N SER A 140 7.13 5.88 5.79
CA SER A 140 6.13 6.85 5.36
C SER A 140 5.55 7.65 6.54
N ARG A 141 5.19 8.89 6.27
CA ARG A 141 4.59 9.81 7.24
C ARG A 141 3.16 10.19 6.90
N HIS A 142 2.76 9.98 5.67
CA HIS A 142 1.42 10.25 5.16
C HIS A 142 0.83 9.01 4.54
N CYS A 143 -0.50 8.96 4.46
CA CYS A 143 -1.27 7.91 3.79
C CYS A 143 -2.09 8.51 2.64
N LYS A 144 -2.44 7.70 1.65
CA LYS A 144 -3.42 8.06 0.65
C LYS A 144 -4.78 8.36 1.32
N PRO A 145 -5.56 9.32 0.82
CA PRO A 145 -5.36 10.15 -0.38
C PRO A 145 -4.62 11.48 -0.11
N ASN A 146 -3.90 11.65 1.00
CA ASN A 146 -3.18 12.89 1.28
C ASN A 146 -2.15 13.18 0.17
N PRO A 147 -2.17 14.36 -0.50
CA PRO A 147 -1.19 14.71 -1.54
C PRO A 147 0.26 14.70 -1.05
N ASP A 148 0.50 14.96 0.24
CA ASP A 148 1.85 14.93 0.82
C ASP A 148 2.46 13.52 0.78
N TYR A 149 1.65 12.46 0.77
CA TYR A 149 2.10 11.09 0.54
C TYR A 149 2.88 10.98 -0.80
N TYR A 150 2.36 11.56 -1.86
CA TYR A 150 3.01 11.55 -3.18
C TYR A 150 4.22 12.48 -3.23
N ARG A 151 4.16 13.66 -2.57
CA ARG A 151 5.30 14.58 -2.47
C ARG A 151 6.49 13.93 -1.78
N ASP A 152 6.25 13.15 -0.72
CA ASP A 152 7.29 12.39 -0.02
C ASP A 152 7.97 11.38 -0.93
N ILE A 153 7.21 10.65 -1.76
CA ILE A 153 7.75 9.69 -2.75
C ILE A 153 8.56 10.41 -3.81
N LEU A 154 8.05 11.50 -4.41
CA LEU A 154 8.76 12.29 -5.41
C LEU A 154 10.09 12.82 -4.85
N THR A 155 10.08 13.32 -3.62
CA THR A 155 11.28 13.79 -2.92
C THR A 155 12.28 12.64 -2.71
N THR A 156 11.81 11.48 -2.29
CA THR A 156 12.66 10.29 -2.06
C THR A 156 13.31 9.80 -3.33
N LEU A 157 12.59 9.84 -4.45
CA LEU A 157 13.08 9.42 -5.76
C LEU A 157 13.92 10.51 -6.47
N GLY A 158 13.84 11.75 -6.01
CA GLY A 158 14.53 12.89 -6.64
C GLY A 158 13.99 13.23 -8.03
N VAL A 159 12.67 13.09 -8.24
CA VAL A 159 12.00 13.35 -9.53
C VAL A 159 10.88 14.38 -9.37
N SER A 160 10.50 15.05 -10.48
CA SER A 160 9.33 15.92 -10.50
C SER A 160 8.05 15.15 -10.85
N ALA A 161 6.90 15.73 -10.50
CA ALA A 161 5.60 15.08 -10.74
C ALA A 161 5.36 14.84 -12.24
N GLU A 162 5.74 15.77 -13.08
CA GLU A 162 5.55 15.72 -14.55
C GLU A 162 6.35 14.58 -15.20
N GLN A 163 7.37 14.07 -14.53
CA GLN A 163 8.18 12.93 -14.99
C GLN A 163 7.59 11.58 -14.59
N CYS A 164 6.46 11.58 -13.89
CA CYS A 164 5.90 10.38 -13.28
C CYS A 164 4.53 10.04 -13.85
N LEU A 165 4.30 8.73 -13.99
CA LEU A 165 2.99 8.15 -14.24
C LEU A 165 2.54 7.38 -12.98
N MET A 166 1.43 7.79 -12.38
CA MET A 166 0.77 7.00 -11.34
C MET A 166 -0.20 6.01 -11.98
N VAL A 167 0.05 4.73 -11.79
CA VAL A 167 -0.87 3.65 -12.17
C VAL A 167 -1.54 3.12 -10.92
N GLY A 168 -2.85 3.25 -10.83
CA GLY A 168 -3.61 2.83 -9.67
C GLY A 168 -4.97 2.26 -10.04
N ASN A 169 -5.65 1.70 -9.07
CA ASN A 169 -6.97 1.11 -9.24
C ASN A 169 -8.06 1.71 -8.32
N ASP A 170 -7.67 2.58 -7.40
CA ASP A 170 -8.59 3.29 -6.52
C ASP A 170 -8.74 4.74 -6.99
N VAL A 171 -9.99 5.13 -7.33
CA VAL A 171 -10.27 6.44 -7.90
C VAL A 171 -9.89 7.57 -6.93
N SER A 172 -10.26 7.45 -5.68
CA SER A 172 -10.03 8.49 -4.67
C SER A 172 -8.61 8.48 -4.12
N GLU A 173 -7.99 7.30 -3.95
CA GLU A 173 -6.64 7.19 -3.39
C GLU A 173 -5.54 7.45 -4.41
N ASP A 174 -5.73 7.03 -5.68
CA ASP A 174 -4.65 7.02 -6.66
C ASP A 174 -4.73 8.19 -7.65
N MET A 175 -5.95 8.56 -8.08
CA MET A 175 -6.11 9.57 -9.12
C MET A 175 -5.85 11.00 -8.63
N ILE A 176 -5.84 11.23 -7.31
CA ILE A 176 -5.43 12.51 -6.70
C ILE A 176 -4.00 12.92 -7.10
N ALA A 177 -3.14 11.99 -7.51
CA ALA A 177 -1.79 12.28 -7.98
C ALA A 177 -1.78 13.23 -9.18
N GLN A 178 -2.87 13.27 -9.96
CA GLN A 178 -3.03 14.22 -11.08
C GLN A 178 -3.00 15.68 -10.60
N ASP A 179 -3.52 15.98 -9.42
CA ASP A 179 -3.54 17.35 -8.87
C ASP A 179 -2.14 17.87 -8.54
N LEU A 180 -1.14 16.98 -8.48
CA LEU A 180 0.27 17.32 -8.30
C LEU A 180 1.03 17.51 -9.62
N GLY A 181 0.37 17.26 -10.77
CA GLY A 181 0.99 17.31 -12.09
C GLY A 181 1.50 15.97 -12.60
N MET A 182 1.27 14.86 -11.88
CA MET A 182 1.58 13.53 -12.38
C MET A 182 0.63 13.14 -13.52
N GLN A 183 1.13 12.38 -14.49
CA GLN A 183 0.23 11.64 -15.35
C GLN A 183 -0.41 10.51 -14.53
N VAL A 184 -1.64 10.12 -14.87
CA VAL A 184 -2.35 9.04 -14.18
C VAL A 184 -2.92 8.04 -15.18
N PHE A 185 -3.02 6.79 -14.77
CA PHE A 185 -3.76 5.75 -15.50
C PHE A 185 -4.54 4.91 -14.49
N LEU A 186 -5.86 4.81 -14.69
CA LEU A 186 -6.74 4.05 -13.82
C LEU A 186 -6.90 2.62 -14.35
N LEU A 187 -6.32 1.65 -13.63
CA LEU A 187 -6.41 0.24 -13.99
C LEU A 187 -7.77 -0.33 -13.60
N THR A 188 -8.51 -0.84 -14.59
CA THR A 188 -9.91 -1.28 -14.39
C THR A 188 -10.04 -2.77 -14.04
N ASP A 189 -9.00 -3.59 -14.17
CA ASP A 189 -9.05 -5.02 -13.84
C ASP A 189 -9.42 -5.29 -12.36
N CYS A 190 -9.18 -4.34 -11.47
CA CYS A 190 -9.53 -4.42 -10.04
C CYS A 190 -9.99 -3.05 -9.49
N LEU A 191 -10.79 -2.34 -10.27
CA LEU A 191 -11.28 -0.99 -9.98
C LEU A 191 -11.98 -0.88 -8.62
N ILE A 192 -11.60 0.16 -7.89
CA ILE A 192 -12.27 0.62 -6.67
C ILE A 192 -12.80 2.01 -6.93
N ASN A 193 -14.11 2.13 -6.96
CA ASN A 193 -14.83 3.38 -7.15
C ASN A 193 -16.03 3.42 -6.19
N LYS A 194 -15.74 3.70 -4.91
CA LYS A 194 -16.74 3.67 -3.83
C LYS A 194 -17.81 4.75 -3.97
N GLU A 195 -17.40 5.91 -4.49
CA GLU A 195 -18.27 7.09 -4.62
C GLU A 195 -18.97 7.13 -5.99
N ASN A 196 -18.80 6.11 -6.84
CA ASN A 196 -19.34 6.06 -8.20
C ASN A 196 -18.99 7.29 -9.04
N GLU A 197 -17.74 7.77 -8.92
CA GLU A 197 -17.25 8.91 -9.70
C GLU A 197 -17.22 8.58 -11.20
N ASP A 198 -17.35 9.62 -12.04
CA ASP A 198 -17.15 9.48 -13.48
C ASP A 198 -15.65 9.30 -13.78
N ILE A 199 -15.30 8.08 -14.20
CA ILE A 199 -13.93 7.71 -14.52
C ILE A 199 -13.51 8.09 -15.94
N SER A 200 -14.43 8.57 -16.79
CA SER A 200 -14.13 8.94 -18.19
C SER A 200 -13.13 10.10 -18.28
N ARG A 201 -12.96 10.86 -17.20
CA ARG A 201 -11.98 11.96 -17.09
C ARG A 201 -10.53 11.48 -16.96
N TYR A 202 -10.29 10.21 -16.70
CA TYR A 202 -8.96 9.63 -16.58
C TYR A 202 -8.64 8.70 -17.74
N PRO A 203 -7.40 8.65 -18.24
CA PRO A 203 -6.94 7.50 -19.01
C PRO A 203 -7.15 6.24 -18.17
N HIS A 204 -7.87 5.25 -18.72
CA HIS A 204 -8.22 4.04 -17.99
C HIS A 204 -8.30 2.82 -18.89
N GLY A 205 -8.17 1.65 -18.30
CA GLY A 205 -8.29 0.38 -19.00
C GLY A 205 -7.62 -0.78 -18.26
N SER A 206 -7.52 -1.90 -18.97
CA SER A 206 -6.86 -3.13 -18.51
C SER A 206 -5.33 -3.05 -18.66
N PHE A 207 -4.60 -4.07 -18.20
CA PHE A 207 -3.14 -4.16 -18.36
C PHE A 207 -2.66 -3.99 -19.83
N PRO A 208 -3.26 -4.62 -20.85
CA PRO A 208 -2.88 -4.35 -22.25
C PRO A 208 -3.03 -2.88 -22.63
N GLN A 209 -4.14 -2.26 -22.27
CA GLN A 209 -4.40 -0.84 -22.56
C GLN A 209 -3.45 0.11 -21.82
N LEU A 210 -2.99 -0.29 -20.62
CA LEU A 210 -1.92 0.43 -19.91
C LEU A 210 -0.62 0.42 -20.73
N MET A 211 -0.24 -0.72 -21.29
CA MET A 211 0.99 -0.83 -22.09
C MET A 211 0.90 -0.01 -23.39
N ASP A 212 -0.27 0.00 -24.02
CA ASP A 212 -0.53 0.85 -25.20
C ASP A 212 -0.44 2.33 -24.83
N TYR A 213 -1.03 2.71 -23.69
CA TYR A 213 -0.97 4.09 -23.19
C TYR A 213 0.48 4.54 -22.92
N ILE A 214 1.27 3.73 -22.22
CA ILE A 214 2.68 4.01 -21.94
C ILE A 214 3.47 4.21 -23.26
N GLY A 215 3.22 3.35 -24.26
CA GLY A 215 3.82 3.52 -25.59
C GLY A 215 3.43 4.82 -26.27
N SER A 216 2.19 5.30 -26.05
CA SER A 216 1.67 6.54 -26.69
C SER A 216 2.24 7.83 -26.07
N ILE A 217 2.61 7.81 -24.78
CA ILE A 217 3.17 8.97 -24.07
C ILE A 217 4.70 9.04 -24.13
N GLY A 218 5.33 8.09 -24.81
CA GLY A 218 6.78 8.10 -25.06
C GLY A 218 7.64 7.65 -23.86
N LEU A 219 7.06 6.87 -22.94
CA LEU A 219 7.76 6.22 -21.83
C LEU A 219 8.22 4.80 -22.19
#